data_34a0b85a4a6aa27b48aba5f097120105
#
_entry.id   34a0b85a4a6aa27b48aba5f097120105
#
_cell.length_a   1.000
_cell.length_b   1.000
_cell.length_c   1.000
_cell.angle_alpha   90.00
_cell.angle_beta   90.00
_cell.angle_gamma   90.00
#
_symmetry.space_group_name_H-M   'P 1'
#
loop_
_entity.id
_entity.type
_entity.pdbx_description
1 polymer ?
#
loop_
_entity_poly.entity_id
_entity_poly.type
_entity_poly.pdbx_seq_one_letter_code
_entity_poly.pdbx_strand_id
1 'polypeptide(L)' 'MNRVNIKPGIRVLIVLKKDQQSGRLTEGIVKDILTKSSTHPHGIKVRLKSGEIGRVKEILS' A
#
# COMPACT_ATOMS: atom_id res chain seq x y z
N MET A 1 -1.59 4.00 10.03
CA MET A 1 -2.66 3.65 9.05
C MET A 1 -3.33 2.36 9.49
N ASN A 2 -4.63 2.31 9.40
CA ASN A 2 -5.43 1.17 9.84
C ASN A 2 -5.77 0.25 8.66
N ARG A 3 -5.43 -1.03 8.77
CA ARG A 3 -5.64 -2.02 7.73
C ARG A 3 -7.13 -2.26 7.40
N VAL A 4 -8.03 -1.96 8.33
CA VAL A 4 -9.46 -2.19 8.13
C VAL A 4 -10.02 -1.44 6.91
N ASN A 5 -9.38 -0.34 6.53
CA ASN A 5 -9.78 0.46 5.38
C ASN A 5 -9.11 0.01 4.08
N ILE A 6 -8.28 -1.03 4.14
CA ILE A 6 -7.54 -1.52 2.98
C ILE A 6 -7.98 -2.94 2.69
N LYS A 7 -8.48 -3.15 1.46
CA LYS A 7 -9.00 -4.45 1.03
C LYS A 7 -8.47 -4.78 -0.35
N PRO A 8 -8.35 -6.07 -0.71
CA PRO A 8 -8.07 -6.42 -2.10
C PRO A 8 -9.12 -5.79 -3.02
N GLY A 9 -8.66 -5.23 -4.13
CA GLY A 9 -9.52 -4.62 -5.13
C GLY A 9 -9.68 -3.12 -5.02
N ILE A 10 -9.24 -2.49 -3.95
CA ILE A 10 -9.30 -1.03 -3.84
C ILE A 10 -8.09 -0.38 -4.50
N ARG A 11 -8.26 0.88 -4.89
CA ARG A 11 -7.18 1.68 -5.47
C ARG A 11 -6.45 2.46 -4.39
N VAL A 12 -5.13 2.41 -4.42
CA VAL A 12 -4.29 3.06 -3.41
C VAL A 12 -3.08 3.72 -4.07
N LEU A 13 -2.47 4.65 -3.33
CA LEU A 13 -1.14 5.15 -3.65
C LEU A 13 -0.16 4.54 -2.66
N ILE A 14 0.89 3.93 -3.18
CA ILE A 14 1.91 3.28 -2.36
C ILE A 14 3.27 3.90 -2.64
N VAL A 15 4.19 3.74 -1.68
CA VAL A 15 5.59 4.09 -1.87
C VAL A 15 6.38 2.79 -2.02
N LEU A 16 7.06 2.64 -3.14
CA LEU A 16 7.92 1.48 -3.39
C LEU A 16 9.21 1.63 -2.59
N LYS A 17 9.87 0.49 -2.29
CA LYS A 17 11.12 0.51 -1.54
C LYS A 17 12.16 1.43 -2.18
N LYS A 18 12.26 1.38 -3.51
CA LYS A 18 13.21 2.23 -4.25
C LYS A 18 12.86 3.71 -4.22
N ASP A 19 11.63 4.04 -3.88
CA ASP A 19 11.13 5.43 -3.91
C ASP A 19 10.97 6.04 -2.53
N GLN A 20 11.37 5.35 -1.47
CA GLN A 20 11.19 5.84 -0.10
C GLN A 20 11.91 7.15 0.16
N GLN A 21 13.08 7.34 -0.44
CA GLN A 21 13.85 8.58 -0.25
C GLN A 21 13.24 9.76 -0.99
N SER A 22 12.74 9.51 -2.19
CA SER A 22 12.15 10.58 -3.01
C SER A 22 10.69 10.88 -2.64
N GLY A 23 10.02 9.93 -1.98
CA GLY A 23 8.62 10.06 -1.65
C GLY A 23 7.69 9.86 -2.84
N ARG A 24 8.20 9.35 -3.96
CA ARG A 24 7.39 9.09 -5.15
C ARG A 24 6.33 8.05 -4.85
N LEU A 25 5.09 8.32 -5.32
CA LEU A 25 3.98 7.41 -5.11
C LEU A 25 3.61 6.68 -6.39
N THR A 26 3.15 5.44 -6.23
CA THR A 26 2.71 4.60 -7.33
C THR A 26 1.25 4.22 -7.09
N GLU A 27 0.39 4.49 -8.06
CA GLU A 27 -1.02 4.14 -7.98
C GLU A 27 -1.23 2.70 -8.46
N GLY A 28 -2.11 1.98 -7.80
CA GLY A 28 -2.46 0.63 -8.24
C GLY A 28 -3.61 0.04 -7.45
N ILE A 29 -4.01 -1.16 -7.86
CA ILE A 29 -5.09 -1.91 -7.21
C ILE A 29 -4.47 -2.96 -6.30
N VAL A 30 -4.95 -3.01 -5.06
CA VAL A 30 -4.46 -3.98 -4.07
C VAL A 30 -4.83 -5.39 -4.49
N LYS A 31 -3.84 -6.27 -4.53
CA LYS A 31 -4.05 -7.70 -4.72
C LYS A 31 -4.01 -8.43 -3.38
N ASP A 32 -2.97 -8.18 -2.59
CA ASP A 32 -2.76 -8.83 -1.30
C ASP A 32 -2.33 -7.81 -0.26
N ILE A 33 -2.72 -8.05 0.99
CA ILE A 33 -2.25 -7.28 2.14
C ILE A 33 -1.18 -8.11 2.84
N LEU A 34 0.03 -7.58 2.93
CA LEU A 34 1.18 -8.31 3.46
C LEU A 34 1.46 -8.00 4.94
N THR A 35 0.93 -6.89 5.46
CA THR A 35 1.07 -6.54 6.87
C THR A 35 0.06 -7.33 7.69
N LYS A 36 0.55 -8.02 8.73
CA LYS A 36 -0.31 -8.86 9.58
C LYS A 36 -1.06 -8.07 10.65
N SER A 37 -0.48 -6.98 11.14
CA SER A 37 -1.15 -6.16 12.15
C SER A 37 -2.18 -5.25 11.52
N SER A 38 -3.21 -4.88 12.31
CA SER A 38 -4.28 -4.00 11.82
C SER A 38 -3.81 -2.56 11.64
N THR A 39 -2.71 -2.16 12.29
CA THR A 39 -2.13 -0.84 12.13
C THR A 39 -0.62 -0.95 11.99
N HIS A 40 -0.02 0.03 11.32
CA HIS A 40 1.43 0.07 11.17
C HIS A 40 1.88 1.52 11.05
N PRO A 41 2.93 1.95 11.79
CA PRO A 41 3.35 3.36 11.80
C PRO A 41 3.87 3.86 10.46
N HIS A 42 4.41 2.97 9.62
CA HIS A 42 4.95 3.33 8.30
C HIS A 42 3.96 3.05 7.16
N GLY A 43 2.73 2.69 7.50
CA GLY A 43 1.71 2.32 6.52
C GLY A 43 1.61 0.82 6.31
N ILE A 44 0.50 0.40 5.73
CA ILE A 44 0.22 -1.02 5.49
C ILE A 44 0.96 -1.46 4.22
N LYS A 45 1.68 -2.56 4.32
CA LYS A 45 2.41 -3.12 3.17
C LYS A 45 1.45 -3.97 2.34
N VAL A 46 1.40 -3.70 1.05
CA VAL A 46 0.52 -4.43 0.14
C VAL A 46 1.26 -4.83 -1.13
N ARG A 47 0.70 -5.81 -1.82
CA ARG A 47 1.10 -6.15 -3.19
C ARG A 47 -0.01 -5.70 -4.13
N LEU A 48 0.37 -5.01 -5.20
CA LEU A 48 -0.57 -4.59 -6.23
C LEU A 48 -0.79 -5.70 -7.24
N LYS A 49 -1.88 -5.61 -8.01
CA LYS A 49 -2.16 -6.57 -9.07
C LYS A 49 -1.06 -6.59 -10.13
N SER A 50 -0.35 -5.47 -10.30
CA SER A 50 0.80 -5.39 -11.20
C SER A 50 2.03 -6.11 -10.68
N GLY A 51 2.02 -6.55 -9.42
CA GLY A 51 3.15 -7.25 -8.79
C GLY A 51 4.05 -6.38 -7.94
N GLU A 52 3.81 -5.08 -7.92
CA GLU A 52 4.62 -4.15 -7.13
C GLU A 52 4.25 -4.25 -5.65
N ILE A 53 5.25 -4.10 -4.80
CA ILE A 53 5.08 -4.18 -3.35
C ILE A 53 5.52 -2.86 -2.73
N GLY A 54 4.69 -2.31 -1.86
CA GLY A 54 5.02 -1.06 -1.17
C GLY A 54 4.08 -0.80 -0.02
N ARG A 55 4.28 0.34 0.64
CA ARG A 55 3.44 0.74 1.77
C ARG A 55 2.42 1.77 1.31
N VAL A 56 1.18 1.57 1.73
CA VAL A 56 0.07 2.46 1.37
C VAL A 56 0.25 3.80 2.04
N LYS A 57 0.18 4.88 1.27
CA LYS A 57 0.22 6.24 1.76
C LYS A 57 -1.14 6.91 1.65
N GLU A 58 -1.96 6.50 0.69
CA GLU A 58 -3.28 7.08 0.51
C GLU A 58 -4.22 6.05 -0.10
N ILE A 59 -5.48 6.07 0.33
CA ILE A 59 -6.53 5.22 -0.20
C ILE A 59 -7.38 6.08 -1.13
N LEU A 60 -7.50 5.67 -2.40
CA LEU A 60 -8.24 6.44 -3.41
C LEU A 60 -9.69 5.98 -3.56
N SER A 61 -9.94 4.69 -3.39
CA SER A 61 -11.32 4.18 -3.49
C SER A 61 -11.45 2.78 -2.90
#